data_f41c04475db9961edc70f19caa3503c7
#
_entry.id   f41c04475db9961edc70f19caa3503c7
#
_cell.length_a   1.000
_cell.length_b   1.000
_cell.length_c   1.000
_cell.angle_alpha   90.00
_cell.angle_beta   90.00
_cell.angle_gamma   90.00
#
_symmetry.space_group_name_H-M   'P 1'
#
loop_
_entity.id
_entity.type
_entity.pdbx_description
1 polymer ?
#
loop_
_entity_poly.entity_id
_entity_poly.type
_entity_poly.pdbx_seq_one_letter_code
_entity_poly.pdbx_strand_id
1 'polypeptide(L)'
;QDYINKLMELNSEISEDLEVDDSDELDENFIQTLNHVLVSLNKDVEKEMMENASINPPTQPTFFTQVKVKKLVPEAVIPSYSKDGDAGMDLTITREIENTSFSVSYGFGIALEIHKGYVGLVFPRSSVRNQDLILSNCVGVIDSGYRGELQATFKKTNGLDSVKYKVGDRGAQIIILPYPQIRMVESNELSNTERGDGGFGSTGN
;
A
#
# COMPACT_ATOMS: atom_id res chain seq x y z
N GLN A 1 8.02 20.62 -11.55
CA GLN A 1 7.58 21.45 -12.68
C GLN A 1 8.79 21.94 -13.50
N ASP A 2 9.90 22.35 -12.86
CA ASP A 2 11.14 22.79 -13.54
C ASP A 2 11.80 21.68 -14.36
N TYR A 3 11.77 20.43 -13.90
CA TYR A 3 12.33 19.27 -14.60
C TYR A 3 11.57 18.95 -15.89
N ILE A 4 10.23 18.98 -15.84
CA ILE A 4 9.39 18.76 -17.03
C ILE A 4 9.60 19.86 -18.07
N ASN A 5 9.76 21.11 -17.62
CA ASN A 5 10.04 22.22 -18.49
C ASN A 5 11.41 22.07 -19.17
N LYS A 6 12.44 21.63 -18.42
CA LYS A 6 13.79 21.40 -18.96
C LYS A 6 13.85 20.23 -19.94
N LEU A 7 13.07 19.18 -19.73
CA LEU A 7 12.90 18.08 -20.69
C LEU A 7 12.17 18.54 -21.96
N MET A 8 11.18 19.43 -21.83
CA MET A 8 10.48 20.01 -22.99
C MET A 8 11.37 20.94 -23.79
N GLU A 9 12.22 21.76 -23.14
CA GLU A 9 13.23 22.59 -23.81
C GLU A 9 14.26 21.74 -24.56
N LEU A 10 14.81 20.69 -23.93
CA LEU A 10 15.75 19.79 -24.57
C LEU A 10 15.15 19.05 -25.77
N ASN A 11 13.89 18.62 -25.65
CA ASN A 11 13.18 17.95 -26.75
C ASN A 11 12.87 18.91 -27.90
N SER A 12 12.69 20.21 -27.61
CA SER A 12 12.54 21.27 -28.62
C SER A 12 13.86 21.54 -29.34
N GLU A 13 14.99 21.67 -28.62
CA GLU A 13 16.32 21.86 -29.21
C GLU A 13 16.75 20.69 -30.10
N ILE A 14 16.48 19.43 -29.66
CA ILE A 14 16.77 18.22 -30.45
C ILE A 14 15.90 18.17 -31.73
N SER A 15 14.66 18.65 -31.68
CA SER A 15 13.76 18.61 -32.84
C SER A 15 14.03 19.74 -33.85
N GLU A 16 14.65 20.86 -33.45
CA GLU A 16 15.05 21.95 -34.36
C GLU A 16 16.36 21.65 -35.11
N ASP A 17 17.26 20.83 -34.53
CA ASP A 17 18.53 20.42 -35.16
C ASP A 17 18.41 19.18 -36.07
N LEU A 18 17.27 18.49 -36.06
CA LEU A 18 16.99 17.31 -36.86
C LEU A 18 16.02 17.66 -38.02
N GLU A 19 16.51 18.30 -39.08
CA GLU A 19 15.93 18.14 -40.41
C GLU A 19 16.25 16.70 -40.87
N VAL A 20 15.45 15.71 -40.48
CA VAL A 20 15.58 14.32 -40.92
C VAL A 20 14.90 14.22 -42.29
N ASP A 21 15.69 14.06 -43.35
CA ASP A 21 15.21 13.59 -44.64
C ASP A 21 14.81 12.10 -44.50
N ASP A 22 13.65 11.72 -45.03
CA ASP A 22 12.98 10.41 -44.86
C ASP A 22 13.77 9.18 -45.42
N SER A 23 15.06 9.32 -45.70
CA SER A 23 15.87 8.31 -46.39
C SER A 23 17.12 7.80 -45.66
N ASP A 24 17.48 8.34 -44.50
CA ASP A 24 18.70 7.93 -43.80
C ASP A 24 18.45 7.00 -42.61
N GLU A 25 18.99 5.77 -42.68
CA GLU A 25 19.21 4.90 -41.52
C GLU A 25 20.05 5.66 -40.49
N LEU A 26 19.53 5.86 -39.27
CA LEU A 26 20.26 6.51 -38.17
C LEU A 26 21.59 5.78 -37.95
N ASP A 27 22.71 6.49 -38.16
CA ASP A 27 24.07 5.99 -37.97
C ASP A 27 24.25 5.45 -36.53
N GLU A 28 24.78 4.24 -36.42
CA GLU A 28 25.04 3.58 -35.11
C GLU A 28 25.89 4.48 -34.17
N ASN A 29 26.78 5.30 -34.72
CA ASN A 29 27.56 6.27 -33.96
C ASN A 29 26.69 7.37 -33.32
N PHE A 30 25.67 7.84 -34.01
CA PHE A 30 24.71 8.81 -33.48
C PHE A 30 23.89 8.23 -32.34
N ILE A 31 23.40 6.98 -32.49
CA ILE A 31 22.67 6.25 -31.46
C ILE A 31 23.55 6.03 -30.22
N GLN A 32 24.83 5.68 -30.39
CA GLN A 32 25.78 5.51 -29.28
C GLN A 32 26.05 6.85 -28.57
N THR A 33 26.18 7.95 -29.31
CA THR A 33 26.38 9.29 -28.74
C THR A 33 25.17 9.74 -27.94
N LEU A 34 23.95 9.55 -28.46
CA LEU A 34 22.70 9.83 -27.76
C LEU A 34 22.56 9.03 -26.46
N ASN A 35 22.86 7.73 -26.50
CA ASN A 35 22.84 6.88 -25.32
C ASN A 35 23.88 7.33 -24.28
N HIS A 36 25.07 7.76 -24.70
CA HIS A 36 26.09 8.25 -23.78
C HIS A 36 25.66 9.56 -23.11
N VAL A 37 25.04 10.47 -23.84
CA VAL A 37 24.50 11.74 -23.30
C VAL A 37 23.34 11.47 -22.32
N LEU A 38 22.42 10.56 -22.66
CA LEU A 38 21.31 10.18 -21.78
C LEU A 38 21.79 9.53 -20.48
N VAL A 39 22.80 8.67 -20.54
CA VAL A 39 23.40 8.03 -19.35
C VAL A 39 24.11 9.06 -18.48
N SER A 40 24.80 10.03 -19.08
CA SER A 40 25.46 11.11 -18.35
C SER A 40 24.45 12.02 -17.66
N LEU A 41 23.40 12.44 -18.36
CA LEU A 41 22.32 13.25 -17.81
C LEU A 41 21.60 12.55 -16.64
N ASN A 42 21.31 11.26 -16.76
CA ASN A 42 20.72 10.49 -15.67
C ASN A 42 21.62 10.44 -14.43
N LYS A 43 22.94 10.29 -14.58
CA LYS A 43 23.88 10.32 -13.46
C LYS A 43 23.96 11.67 -12.77
N ASP A 44 23.92 12.76 -13.53
CA ASP A 44 23.94 14.11 -12.97
C ASP A 44 22.64 14.41 -12.21
N VAL A 45 21.49 13.97 -12.73
CA VAL A 45 20.19 14.08 -12.07
C VAL A 45 20.14 13.22 -10.78
N GLU A 46 20.62 12.00 -10.82
CA GLU A 46 20.72 11.14 -9.61
C GLU A 46 21.63 11.76 -8.54
N LYS A 47 22.76 12.35 -8.95
CA LYS A 47 23.67 13.05 -8.05
C LYS A 47 23.02 14.29 -7.41
N GLU A 48 22.36 15.11 -8.21
CA GLU A 48 21.63 16.29 -7.73
C GLU A 48 20.45 15.92 -6.81
N MET A 49 19.74 14.83 -7.11
CA MET A 49 18.70 14.28 -6.23
C MET A 49 19.27 13.76 -4.91
N MET A 50 20.45 13.11 -4.92
CA MET A 50 21.11 12.63 -3.70
C MET A 50 21.65 13.80 -2.84
N GLU A 51 22.24 14.82 -3.45
CA GLU A 51 22.72 16.01 -2.75
C GLU A 51 21.55 16.80 -2.13
N ASN A 52 20.46 16.99 -2.86
CA ASN A 52 19.24 17.62 -2.33
C ASN A 52 18.54 16.80 -1.25
N ALA A 53 18.57 15.47 -1.31
CA ALA A 53 18.01 14.57 -0.30
C ALA A 53 18.81 14.61 1.02
N SER A 54 20.12 14.93 0.98
CA SER A 54 20.95 15.06 2.19
C SER A 54 20.77 16.42 2.89
N ILE A 55 20.31 17.45 2.18
CA ILE A 55 20.13 18.82 2.73
C ILE A 55 18.70 19.00 3.26
N ASN A 56 17.72 18.44 2.59
CA ASN A 56 16.34 18.38 3.03
C ASN A 56 15.79 17.01 2.61
N PRO A 57 15.62 16.05 3.53
CA PRO A 57 14.85 14.86 3.17
C PRO A 57 13.51 15.35 2.63
N PRO A 58 13.07 14.88 1.45
CA PRO A 58 11.84 15.34 0.86
C PRO A 58 10.77 15.17 1.93
N THR A 59 10.23 16.28 2.43
CA THR A 59 8.95 16.25 3.11
C THR A 59 8.03 15.60 2.10
N GLN A 60 7.71 14.33 2.31
CA GLN A 60 6.78 13.62 1.45
C GLN A 60 5.58 14.55 1.30
N PRO A 61 5.17 14.91 0.09
CA PRO A 61 3.94 15.69 -0.04
C PRO A 61 2.89 14.89 0.71
N THR A 62 2.38 15.45 1.78
CA THR A 62 1.31 14.87 2.57
C THR A 62 0.06 14.89 1.70
N PHE A 63 -0.01 13.97 0.73
CA PHE A 63 -1.24 13.71 0.00
C PHE A 63 -2.16 12.99 0.97
N PHE A 64 -2.97 13.77 1.68
CA PHE A 64 -4.05 13.19 2.45
C PHE A 64 -5.08 12.62 1.48
N THR A 65 -5.11 11.30 1.38
CA THR A 65 -6.22 10.61 0.73
C THR A 65 -7.40 10.63 1.71
N GLN A 66 -8.48 11.28 1.32
CA GLN A 66 -9.69 11.31 2.15
C GLN A 66 -10.49 10.01 1.95
N VAL A 67 -10.90 9.39 3.06
CA VAL A 67 -11.83 8.27 3.09
C VAL A 67 -13.07 8.71 3.86
N LYS A 68 -14.25 8.58 3.24
CA LYS A 68 -15.49 8.89 3.93
C LYS A 68 -15.83 7.78 4.91
N VAL A 69 -16.19 8.17 6.12
CA VAL A 69 -16.59 7.26 7.19
C VAL A 69 -18.03 7.56 7.58
N LYS A 70 -18.89 6.55 7.52
CA LYS A 70 -20.25 6.61 8.03
C LYS A 70 -20.32 5.90 9.37
N LYS A 71 -20.72 6.63 10.42
CA LYS A 71 -21.10 6.03 11.69
C LYS A 71 -22.46 5.35 11.54
N LEU A 72 -22.53 4.09 11.92
CA LEU A 72 -23.76 3.28 11.89
C LEU A 72 -24.48 3.32 13.24
N VAL A 73 -23.74 3.66 14.30
CA VAL A 73 -24.24 3.85 15.67
C VAL A 73 -23.60 5.13 16.26
N PRO A 74 -24.30 5.85 17.16
CA PRO A 74 -23.82 7.12 17.71
C PRO A 74 -22.47 7.01 18.43
N GLU A 75 -22.24 5.92 19.15
CA GLU A 75 -21.04 5.62 19.94
C GLU A 75 -19.83 5.19 19.09
N ALA A 76 -20.00 4.97 17.79
CA ALA A 76 -18.89 4.61 16.92
C ALA A 76 -17.80 5.68 16.92
N VAL A 77 -16.55 5.22 16.98
CA VAL A 77 -15.37 6.08 16.95
C VAL A 77 -14.81 6.11 15.53
N ILE A 78 -14.60 7.30 14.98
CA ILE A 78 -13.93 7.45 13.68
C ILE A 78 -12.44 7.12 13.87
N PRO A 79 -11.87 6.17 13.10
CA PRO A 79 -10.47 5.81 13.20
C PRO A 79 -9.56 7.01 12.93
N SER A 80 -8.51 7.14 13.74
CA SER A 80 -7.49 8.17 13.59
C SER A 80 -6.12 7.64 13.99
N TYR A 81 -5.06 8.26 13.49
CA TYR A 81 -3.71 7.99 13.97
C TYR A 81 -3.55 8.47 15.40
N SER A 82 -2.93 7.67 16.23
CA SER A 82 -2.70 7.99 17.65
C SER A 82 -1.55 8.98 17.80
N LYS A 83 -0.54 8.86 16.93
CA LYS A 83 0.66 9.71 16.90
C LYS A 83 1.06 9.97 15.46
N ASP A 84 1.85 11.02 15.26
CA ASP A 84 2.52 11.26 13.99
C ASP A 84 3.44 10.09 13.64
N GLY A 85 3.40 9.64 12.37
CA GLY A 85 4.15 8.50 11.87
C GLY A 85 3.50 7.13 12.13
N ASP A 86 2.36 7.04 12.83
CA ASP A 86 1.62 5.78 12.92
C ASP A 86 1.08 5.39 11.54
N ALA A 87 1.16 4.09 11.20
CA ALA A 87 0.62 3.57 9.94
C ALA A 87 -0.82 3.05 10.09
N GLY A 88 -1.18 2.55 11.26
CA GLY A 88 -2.49 1.96 11.55
C GLY A 88 -3.38 2.88 12.35
N MET A 89 -4.65 2.94 11.99
CA MET A 89 -5.70 3.62 12.74
C MET A 89 -6.49 2.59 13.55
N ASP A 90 -6.68 2.86 14.84
CA ASP A 90 -7.37 1.94 15.74
C ASP A 90 -8.86 1.81 15.43
N LEU A 91 -9.39 0.58 15.49
CA LEU A 91 -10.80 0.23 15.39
C LEU A 91 -11.35 -0.09 16.78
N THR A 92 -12.26 0.76 17.25
CA THR A 92 -12.91 0.62 18.58
C THR A 92 -14.15 -0.23 18.47
N ILE A 93 -14.26 -1.26 19.30
CA ILE A 93 -15.39 -2.19 19.35
C ILE A 93 -16.63 -1.45 19.90
N THR A 94 -17.72 -1.47 19.15
CA THR A 94 -19.01 -0.94 19.58
C THR A 94 -19.97 -2.02 20.10
N ARG A 95 -19.79 -3.25 19.62
CA ARG A 95 -20.63 -4.38 20.05
C ARG A 95 -19.95 -5.74 19.83
N GLU A 96 -20.33 -6.70 20.61
CA GLU A 96 -20.11 -8.12 20.36
C GLU A 96 -21.26 -8.63 19.50
N ILE A 97 -20.95 -9.20 18.32
CA ILE A 97 -21.96 -9.69 17.37
C ILE A 97 -22.31 -11.14 17.71
N GLU A 98 -21.28 -11.95 17.91
CA GLU A 98 -21.41 -13.37 18.19
C GLU A 98 -20.30 -13.79 19.18
N ASN A 99 -20.62 -14.74 20.04
CA ASN A 99 -19.69 -15.30 21.01
C ASN A 99 -19.99 -16.77 21.26
N THR A 100 -19.21 -17.64 20.64
CA THR A 100 -19.30 -19.10 20.78
C THR A 100 -18.14 -19.64 21.61
N SER A 101 -18.07 -20.95 21.82
CA SER A 101 -16.91 -21.59 22.44
C SER A 101 -15.63 -21.48 21.57
N PHE A 102 -15.76 -21.26 20.27
CA PHE A 102 -14.64 -21.30 19.31
C PHE A 102 -14.25 -19.93 18.77
N SER A 103 -15.17 -18.97 18.77
CA SER A 103 -14.97 -17.67 18.14
C SER A 103 -15.73 -16.55 18.84
N VAL A 104 -15.27 -15.33 18.59
CA VAL A 104 -15.99 -14.10 18.95
C VAL A 104 -15.88 -13.12 17.79
N SER A 105 -17.00 -12.48 17.45
CA SER A 105 -17.09 -11.48 16.38
C SER A 105 -17.47 -10.12 16.97
N TYR A 106 -16.78 -9.07 16.50
CA TYR A 106 -16.98 -7.70 16.94
C TYR A 106 -17.36 -6.79 15.77
N GLY A 107 -18.26 -5.85 16.03
CA GLY A 107 -18.59 -4.74 15.15
C GLY A 107 -17.94 -3.46 15.62
N PHE A 108 -17.50 -2.63 14.67
CA PHE A 108 -16.88 -1.34 14.94
C PHE A 108 -17.85 -0.16 14.73
N GLY A 109 -19.08 -0.43 14.31
CA GLY A 109 -20.13 0.57 14.14
C GLY A 109 -19.86 1.60 13.05
N ILE A 110 -18.96 1.30 12.10
CA ILE A 110 -18.60 2.18 10.98
C ILE A 110 -18.63 1.44 9.65
N ALA A 111 -18.92 2.20 8.59
CA ALA A 111 -18.75 1.79 7.20
C ALA A 111 -17.86 2.81 6.47
N LEU A 112 -17.09 2.35 5.50
CA LEU A 112 -16.12 3.16 4.76
C LEU A 112 -16.48 3.27 3.27
N GLU A 113 -16.12 4.43 2.69
CA GLU A 113 -16.06 4.61 1.25
C GLU A 113 -14.61 4.85 0.84
N ILE A 114 -13.93 3.74 0.52
CA ILE A 114 -12.54 3.74 0.06
C ILE A 114 -12.53 4.01 -1.44
N HIS A 115 -11.59 4.84 -1.93
CA HIS A 115 -11.44 5.13 -3.36
C HIS A 115 -10.96 3.91 -4.15
N LYS A 116 -11.37 3.81 -5.42
CA LYS A 116 -10.79 2.83 -6.36
C LYS A 116 -9.27 3.00 -6.43
N GLY A 117 -8.55 1.87 -6.49
CA GLY A 117 -7.09 1.84 -6.43
C GLY A 117 -6.51 1.83 -5.01
N TYR A 118 -7.38 1.82 -3.98
CA TYR A 118 -6.99 1.65 -2.58
C TYR A 118 -7.71 0.47 -1.95
N VAL A 119 -7.07 -0.14 -0.97
CA VAL A 119 -7.58 -1.24 -0.17
C VAL A 119 -7.45 -0.91 1.31
N GLY A 120 -8.44 -1.28 2.10
CA GLY A 120 -8.34 -1.29 3.56
C GLY A 120 -7.88 -2.66 4.03
N LEU A 121 -6.83 -2.70 4.86
CA LEU A 121 -6.34 -3.92 5.48
C LEU A 121 -6.55 -3.84 6.98
N VAL A 122 -7.34 -4.77 7.52
CA VAL A 122 -7.61 -4.88 8.95
C VAL A 122 -6.67 -5.91 9.56
N PHE A 123 -5.89 -5.45 10.52
CA PHE A 123 -4.91 -6.25 11.26
C PHE A 123 -5.29 -6.35 12.74
N PRO A 124 -4.85 -7.41 13.44
CA PRO A 124 -4.83 -7.38 14.89
C PRO A 124 -3.85 -6.29 15.38
N ARG A 125 -4.10 -5.76 16.56
CA ARG A 125 -3.15 -4.87 17.25
C ARG A 125 -2.13 -5.70 18.02
N SER A 126 -0.97 -5.12 18.33
CA SER A 126 0.05 -5.77 19.14
C SER A 126 -0.46 -6.23 20.52
N SER A 127 -1.49 -5.55 21.05
CA SER A 127 -2.17 -5.93 22.31
C SER A 127 -2.90 -7.26 22.26
N VAL A 128 -3.13 -7.84 21.07
CA VAL A 128 -3.75 -9.18 20.90
C VAL A 128 -2.94 -10.26 21.62
N ARG A 129 -1.62 -10.04 21.80
CA ARG A 129 -0.74 -10.93 22.59
C ARG A 129 -1.21 -11.17 24.04
N ASN A 130 -2.04 -10.26 24.58
CA ASN A 130 -2.58 -10.35 25.93
C ASN A 130 -4.00 -10.92 25.94
N GLN A 131 -4.47 -11.40 24.80
CA GLN A 131 -5.78 -12.00 24.58
C GLN A 131 -5.61 -13.46 24.14
N ASP A 132 -6.56 -14.31 24.44
CA ASP A 132 -6.61 -15.68 23.92
C ASP A 132 -7.33 -15.70 22.56
N LEU A 133 -6.89 -14.81 21.63
CA LEU A 133 -7.58 -14.54 20.36
C LEU A 133 -6.59 -14.54 19.19
N ILE A 134 -7.03 -15.10 18.07
CA ILE A 134 -6.33 -15.02 16.78
C ILE A 134 -7.33 -14.51 15.74
N LEU A 135 -6.97 -13.47 14.99
CA LEU A 135 -7.83 -12.98 13.90
C LEU A 135 -8.04 -14.10 12.86
N SER A 136 -9.31 -14.47 12.61
CA SER A 136 -9.67 -15.71 11.90
C SER A 136 -9.16 -15.76 10.47
N ASN A 137 -9.08 -14.63 9.80
CA ASN A 137 -8.59 -14.49 8.42
C ASN A 137 -7.17 -13.91 8.33
N CYS A 138 -6.43 -13.82 9.43
CA CYS A 138 -5.10 -13.24 9.55
C CYS A 138 -5.06 -11.75 9.20
N VAL A 139 -5.61 -11.36 8.03
CA VAL A 139 -5.78 -9.98 7.55
C VAL A 139 -7.16 -9.85 6.92
N GLY A 140 -7.94 -8.86 7.35
CA GLY A 140 -9.20 -8.51 6.71
C GLY A 140 -8.95 -7.63 5.50
N VAL A 141 -9.45 -8.00 4.32
CA VAL A 141 -9.35 -7.19 3.09
C VAL A 141 -10.68 -6.47 2.89
N ILE A 142 -10.61 -5.14 2.88
CA ILE A 142 -11.77 -4.26 2.68
C ILE A 142 -11.69 -3.64 1.29
N ASP A 143 -12.52 -4.12 0.40
CA ASP A 143 -12.60 -3.65 -0.96
C ASP A 143 -13.15 -2.22 -1.05
N SER A 144 -12.72 -1.46 -2.07
CA SER A 144 -13.21 -0.10 -2.31
C SER A 144 -14.73 -0.04 -2.57
N GLY A 145 -15.36 -1.14 -3.01
CA GLY A 145 -16.81 -1.27 -3.22
C GLY A 145 -17.60 -1.69 -1.99
N TYR A 146 -16.94 -2.10 -0.89
CA TYR A 146 -17.64 -2.54 0.31
C TYR A 146 -18.26 -1.36 1.07
N ARG A 147 -19.52 -1.49 1.48
CA ARG A 147 -20.28 -0.46 2.21
C ARG A 147 -20.92 -1.00 3.49
N GLY A 148 -20.62 -2.25 3.85
CA GLY A 148 -21.08 -2.85 5.09
C GLY A 148 -20.31 -2.36 6.30
N GLU A 149 -20.78 -2.74 7.48
CA GLU A 149 -20.09 -2.47 8.74
C GLU A 149 -18.73 -3.20 8.78
N LEU A 150 -17.69 -2.51 9.22
CA LEU A 150 -16.43 -3.15 9.52
C LEU A 150 -16.58 -4.07 10.74
N GLN A 151 -16.13 -5.31 10.59
CA GLN A 151 -16.21 -6.33 11.61
C GLN A 151 -14.90 -7.13 11.66
N ALA A 152 -14.63 -7.76 12.81
CA ALA A 152 -13.52 -8.68 12.96
C ALA A 152 -13.98 -9.91 13.76
N THR A 153 -13.67 -11.08 13.23
CA THR A 153 -13.91 -12.37 13.91
C THR A 153 -12.59 -12.95 14.36
N PHE A 154 -12.54 -13.34 15.62
CA PHE A 154 -11.37 -13.96 16.23
C PHE A 154 -11.69 -15.39 16.63
N LYS A 155 -10.75 -16.30 16.40
CA LYS A 155 -10.75 -17.64 16.99
C LYS A 155 -10.25 -17.53 18.43
N LYS A 156 -10.88 -18.31 19.32
CA LYS A 156 -10.49 -18.44 20.72
C LYS A 156 -9.48 -19.56 20.87
N THR A 157 -8.41 -19.33 21.61
CA THR A 157 -7.36 -20.31 21.88
C THR A 157 -7.57 -21.05 23.19
N ASN A 158 -8.46 -20.55 24.06
CA ASN A 158 -8.77 -21.15 25.36
C ASN A 158 -10.29 -21.39 25.57
N GLY A 159 -11.01 -21.69 24.50
CA GLY A 159 -12.45 -22.00 24.55
C GLY A 159 -13.27 -20.86 25.20
N LEU A 160 -14.20 -21.26 26.09
CA LEU A 160 -15.09 -20.31 26.77
C LEU A 160 -14.34 -19.38 27.76
N ASP A 161 -13.22 -19.84 28.31
CA ASP A 161 -12.43 -19.12 29.30
C ASP A 161 -11.43 -18.13 28.66
N SER A 162 -11.46 -18.01 27.33
CA SER A 162 -10.56 -17.09 26.60
C SER A 162 -10.70 -15.65 27.09
N VAL A 163 -9.56 -15.04 27.43
CA VAL A 163 -9.45 -13.59 27.65
C VAL A 163 -9.70 -12.90 26.32
N LYS A 164 -10.72 -12.04 26.29
CA LYS A 164 -11.19 -11.38 25.06
C LYS A 164 -11.39 -9.89 25.26
N TYR A 165 -11.49 -9.18 24.14
CA TYR A 165 -11.82 -7.77 24.14
C TYR A 165 -13.25 -7.52 24.67
N LYS A 166 -13.43 -6.30 25.17
CA LYS A 166 -14.74 -5.77 25.62
C LYS A 166 -15.19 -4.65 24.69
N VAL A 167 -16.47 -4.32 24.71
CA VAL A 167 -16.99 -3.10 24.07
C VAL A 167 -16.24 -1.88 24.63
N GLY A 168 -15.80 -1.00 23.74
CA GLY A 168 -14.96 0.15 24.05
C GLY A 168 -13.44 -0.10 23.89
N ASP A 169 -13.00 -1.37 23.82
CA ASP A 169 -11.61 -1.68 23.56
C ASP A 169 -11.24 -1.43 22.07
N ARG A 170 -9.97 -1.12 21.83
CA ARG A 170 -9.40 -1.08 20.48
C ARG A 170 -9.02 -2.50 20.08
N GLY A 171 -9.92 -3.20 19.36
CA GLY A 171 -9.80 -4.63 19.06
C GLY A 171 -9.01 -4.97 17.81
N ALA A 172 -8.89 -4.02 16.89
CA ALA A 172 -8.16 -4.16 15.63
C ALA A 172 -7.58 -2.81 15.20
N GLN A 173 -6.85 -2.79 14.09
CA GLN A 173 -6.38 -1.58 13.42
C GLN A 173 -6.57 -1.71 11.91
N ILE A 174 -6.77 -0.57 11.23
CA ILE A 174 -6.89 -0.51 9.77
C ILE A 174 -5.76 0.30 9.17
N ILE A 175 -5.22 -0.19 8.07
CA ILE A 175 -4.28 0.51 7.20
C ILE A 175 -4.93 0.65 5.84
N ILE A 176 -4.87 1.83 5.22
CA ILE A 176 -5.39 2.05 3.87
C ILE A 176 -4.22 2.42 2.98
N LEU A 177 -4.02 1.66 1.90
CA LEU A 177 -2.90 1.83 0.98
C LEU A 177 -3.34 1.67 -0.48
N PRO A 178 -2.61 2.31 -1.41
CA PRO A 178 -2.82 2.10 -2.84
C PRO A 178 -2.36 0.69 -3.25
N TYR A 179 -3.01 0.12 -4.27
CA TYR A 179 -2.57 -1.10 -4.89
C TYR A 179 -2.68 -1.00 -6.42
N PRO A 180 -1.73 -1.61 -7.17
CA PRO A 180 -1.83 -1.67 -8.61
C PRO A 180 -2.95 -2.65 -9.01
N GLN A 181 -3.76 -2.29 -10.01
CA GLN A 181 -4.69 -3.25 -10.60
C GLN A 181 -3.93 -4.22 -11.51
N ILE A 182 -4.01 -5.49 -11.19
CA ILE A 182 -3.30 -6.55 -11.90
C ILE A 182 -4.27 -7.25 -12.87
N ARG A 183 -3.85 -7.40 -14.12
CA ARG A 183 -4.49 -8.27 -15.10
C ARG A 183 -3.68 -9.55 -15.21
N MET A 184 -4.23 -10.65 -14.76
CA MET A 184 -3.61 -11.96 -14.97
C MET A 184 -3.76 -12.36 -16.43
N VAL A 185 -2.66 -12.84 -17.02
CA VAL A 185 -2.60 -13.34 -18.38
C VAL A 185 -2.04 -14.76 -18.34
N GLU A 186 -2.78 -15.70 -18.92
CA GLU A 186 -2.31 -17.08 -19.04
C GLU A 186 -1.08 -17.13 -19.93
N SER A 187 -0.07 -17.87 -19.52
CA SER A 187 1.16 -18.09 -20.28
C SER A 187 1.58 -19.56 -20.14
N ASN A 188 2.01 -20.15 -21.23
CA ASN A 188 2.54 -21.52 -21.22
C ASN A 188 3.96 -21.59 -20.63
N GLU A 189 4.67 -20.47 -20.59
CA GLU A 189 6.04 -20.38 -20.11
C GLU A 189 6.22 -19.14 -19.23
N LEU A 190 7.07 -19.25 -18.22
CA LEU A 190 7.55 -18.15 -17.39
C LEU A 190 9.05 -17.99 -17.61
N SER A 191 9.55 -16.76 -17.40
CA SER A 191 10.98 -16.49 -17.47
C SER A 191 11.74 -17.27 -16.40
N ASN A 192 12.94 -17.76 -16.76
CA ASN A 192 13.83 -18.40 -15.80
C ASN A 192 14.42 -17.37 -14.83
N THR A 193 14.54 -17.76 -13.56
CA THR A 193 15.21 -16.97 -12.52
C THR A 193 16.18 -17.85 -11.75
N GLU A 194 17.16 -17.23 -11.08
CA GLU A 194 18.10 -17.95 -10.21
C GLU A 194 17.39 -18.73 -9.10
N ARG A 195 16.28 -18.21 -8.58
CA ARG A 195 15.47 -18.87 -7.55
C ARG A 195 14.66 -20.05 -8.09
N GLY A 196 14.22 -20.00 -9.36
CA GLY A 196 13.34 -21.00 -9.99
C GLY A 196 12.08 -21.25 -9.16
N ASP A 197 11.79 -22.52 -8.87
CA ASP A 197 10.68 -23.03 -8.08
C ASP A 197 11.03 -23.22 -6.59
N GLY A 198 12.22 -22.82 -6.17
CA GLY A 198 12.68 -22.92 -4.78
C GLY A 198 11.80 -22.17 -3.79
N GLY A 199 11.22 -22.91 -2.83
CA GLY A 199 10.33 -22.41 -1.77
C GLY A 199 10.53 -23.21 -0.48
N PHE A 200 9.69 -22.95 0.53
CA PHE A 200 9.60 -23.70 1.80
C PHE A 200 10.96 -23.92 2.50
N GLY A 201 11.81 -22.89 2.52
CA GLY A 201 13.14 -22.98 3.16
C GLY A 201 14.24 -23.60 2.28
N SER A 202 14.07 -23.64 0.94
CA SER A 202 15.06 -24.17 0.00
C SER A 202 16.44 -23.48 0.07
N THR A 203 16.54 -22.31 0.72
CA THR A 203 17.80 -21.56 0.95
C THR A 203 18.52 -21.96 2.23
N GLY A 204 18.03 -22.97 2.96
CA GLY A 204 18.62 -23.47 4.21
C GLY A 204 18.16 -22.72 5.46
N ASN A 205 18.38 -23.33 6.62
CA ASN A 205 18.22 -22.71 7.95
C ASN A 205 19.54 -22.05 8.36
#